data_d1ccf14eb6c300db8519c7f0d1ccac3a
#
_entry.id   d1ccf14eb6c300db8519c7f0d1ccac3a
#
_cell.length_a   1.000
_cell.length_b   1.000
_cell.length_c   1.000
_cell.angle_alpha   90.00
_cell.angle_beta   90.00
_cell.angle_gamma   90.00
#
_symmetry.space_group_name_H-M   'P 1'
#
loop_
_entity.id
_entity.type
_entity.pdbx_description
1 polymer ?
#
loop_
_entity_poly.entity_id
_entity_poly.type
_entity_poly.pdbx_seq_one_letter_code
_entity_poly.pdbx_strand_id
1 'polypeptide(L)'
;ATGRNRNTAITDKSIRHNYDVIRSKLYPFLFDGSDRVPLSNPPIAGRRILMNRLFKGNANVEITVDPLCTNLINDFEYLKEDGNGGYKKPKTTDPNTGASFEKLGHHSDCFVYLCYQNFEYLINYE
;
A
#
# COMPACT_ATOMS: atom_id res chain seq x y z
N ALA A 1 -2.27 -0.51 -8.39
CA ALA A 1 -1.92 -1.89 -8.76
C ALA A 1 -0.86 -2.41 -7.83
N THR A 2 -0.96 -3.65 -7.44
CA THR A 2 0.07 -4.32 -6.65
C THR A 2 1.17 -4.87 -7.56
N GLY A 3 2.37 -5.04 -7.01
CA GLY A 3 3.45 -5.73 -7.71
C GLY A 3 3.10 -7.16 -8.14
N ARG A 4 2.07 -7.76 -7.53
CA ARG A 4 1.58 -9.10 -7.87
C ARG A 4 0.91 -9.17 -9.24
N ASN A 5 0.25 -8.10 -9.66
CA ASN A 5 -0.46 -8.03 -10.95
C ASN A 5 0.42 -7.54 -12.10
N ARG A 6 1.66 -7.17 -11.82
CA ARG A 6 2.62 -6.76 -12.84
C ARG A 6 3.60 -7.89 -13.12
N ASN A 7 3.65 -8.29 -14.37
CA ASN A 7 4.64 -9.23 -14.87
C ASN A 7 5.80 -8.45 -15.47
N THR A 8 7.01 -8.81 -15.08
CA THR A 8 8.23 -8.22 -15.62
C THR A 8 8.93 -9.27 -16.50
N ALA A 9 9.13 -8.94 -17.76
CA ALA A 9 9.93 -9.76 -18.63
C ALA A 9 11.40 -9.71 -18.20
N ILE A 10 12.01 -10.85 -18.02
CA ILE A 10 13.41 -11.00 -17.66
C ILE A 10 14.15 -11.71 -18.79
N THR A 11 15.45 -11.56 -18.84
CA THR A 11 16.35 -11.99 -19.93
C THR A 11 16.23 -13.45 -20.38
N ASP A 12 15.69 -14.32 -19.56
CA ASP A 12 15.44 -15.72 -19.88
C ASP A 12 14.04 -15.99 -20.48
N LYS A 13 13.32 -14.92 -20.86
CA LYS A 13 11.93 -14.94 -21.35
C LYS A 13 10.91 -15.40 -20.34
N SER A 14 11.29 -15.59 -19.08
CA SER A 14 10.31 -15.89 -18.03
C SER A 14 9.59 -14.61 -17.60
N ILE A 15 8.29 -14.71 -17.39
CA ILE A 15 7.48 -13.64 -16.83
C ILE A 15 7.37 -13.89 -15.35
N ARG A 16 7.82 -12.94 -14.53
CA ARG A 16 7.75 -13.01 -13.08
C ARG A 16 7.00 -11.82 -12.51
N HIS A 17 6.29 -12.07 -11.42
CA HIS A 17 5.73 -10.98 -10.62
C HIS A 17 6.84 -10.19 -9.93
N ASN A 18 6.62 -8.90 -9.75
CA ASN A 18 7.59 -8.02 -9.08
C ASN A 18 7.97 -8.55 -7.70
N TYR A 19 7.02 -9.12 -6.96
CA TYR A 19 7.30 -9.71 -5.65
C TYR A 19 8.23 -10.92 -5.71
N ASP A 20 8.17 -11.73 -6.77
CA ASP A 20 9.06 -12.87 -6.93
C ASP A 20 10.50 -12.40 -7.18
N VAL A 21 10.67 -11.32 -7.94
CA VAL A 21 11.98 -10.68 -8.14
C VAL A 21 12.53 -10.14 -6.81
N ILE A 22 11.70 -9.43 -6.05
CA ILE A 22 12.09 -8.90 -4.73
C ILE A 22 12.46 -10.03 -3.77
N ARG A 23 11.64 -11.08 -3.68
CA ARG A 23 11.93 -12.25 -2.84
C ARG A 23 13.26 -12.89 -3.18
N SER A 24 13.54 -13.08 -4.47
CA SER A 24 14.79 -13.69 -4.92
C SER A 24 16.03 -12.91 -4.46
N LYS A 25 15.92 -11.59 -4.37
CA LYS A 25 17.00 -10.70 -3.92
C LYS A 25 17.12 -10.63 -2.40
N LEU A 26 16.00 -10.70 -1.69
CA LEU A 26 15.97 -10.57 -0.24
C LEU A 26 16.07 -11.90 0.50
N TYR A 27 15.95 -13.02 -0.21
CA TYR A 27 15.93 -14.36 0.40
C TYR A 27 17.02 -14.61 1.44
N PRO A 28 18.30 -14.20 1.25
CA PRO A 28 19.32 -14.41 2.25
C PRO A 28 19.12 -13.65 3.57
N PHE A 29 18.23 -12.64 3.56
CA PHE A 29 17.95 -11.74 4.69
C PHE A 29 16.58 -11.99 5.31
N LEU A 30 15.76 -12.88 4.73
CA LEU A 30 14.42 -13.17 5.23
C LEU A 30 14.44 -14.38 6.17
N PHE A 31 13.68 -14.25 7.26
CA PHE A 31 13.36 -15.37 8.12
C PHE A 31 12.15 -16.13 7.57
N ASP A 32 12.04 -17.41 7.87
CA ASP A 32 10.86 -18.21 7.54
C ASP A 32 9.60 -17.55 8.12
N GLY A 33 8.57 -17.40 7.26
CA GLY A 33 7.31 -16.76 7.62
C GLY A 33 7.34 -15.22 7.67
N SER A 34 8.47 -14.58 7.35
CA SER A 34 8.54 -13.11 7.26
C SER A 34 7.86 -12.53 6.01
N ASP A 35 7.66 -13.33 4.98
CA ASP A 35 6.94 -12.93 3.77
C ASP A 35 5.42 -12.95 4.02
N ARG A 36 4.85 -11.77 4.17
CA ARG A 36 3.42 -11.56 4.41
C ARG A 36 2.71 -10.86 3.25
N VAL A 37 3.21 -11.04 2.03
CA VAL A 37 2.57 -10.46 0.85
C VAL A 37 1.20 -11.12 0.62
N PRO A 38 0.10 -10.37 0.64
CA PRO A 38 -1.24 -10.94 0.45
C PRO A 38 -1.43 -11.45 -0.98
N LEU A 39 -2.33 -12.42 -1.15
CA LEU A 39 -2.68 -12.98 -2.46
C LEU A 39 -3.41 -11.99 -3.35
N SER A 40 -4.13 -11.05 -2.76
CA SER A 40 -4.90 -10.02 -3.47
C SER A 40 -4.85 -8.70 -2.72
N ASN A 41 -5.25 -7.63 -3.42
CA ASN A 41 -5.40 -6.33 -2.76
C ASN A 41 -6.54 -6.39 -1.74
N PRO A 42 -6.35 -5.77 -0.57
CA PRO A 42 -7.43 -5.59 0.38
C PRO A 42 -8.60 -4.82 -0.24
N PRO A 43 -9.85 -5.18 0.08
CA PRO A 43 -11.04 -4.44 -0.38
C PRO A 43 -10.98 -2.97 0.08
N ILE A 44 -11.37 -2.05 -0.79
CA ILE A 44 -11.32 -0.60 -0.50
C ILE A 44 -12.15 -0.26 0.74
N ALA A 45 -13.37 -0.79 0.83
CA ALA A 45 -14.23 -0.57 2.00
C ALA A 45 -13.61 -1.08 3.29
N GLY A 46 -13.03 -2.29 3.28
CA GLY A 46 -12.34 -2.86 4.45
C GLY A 46 -11.16 -2.03 4.90
N ARG A 47 -10.36 -1.56 3.96
CA ARG A 47 -9.22 -0.66 4.26
C ARG A 47 -9.68 0.62 4.97
N ARG A 48 -10.72 1.25 4.46
CA ARG A 48 -11.27 2.48 5.04
C ARG A 48 -11.82 2.27 6.44
N ILE A 49 -12.59 1.21 6.66
CA ILE A 49 -13.13 0.87 7.98
C ILE A 49 -11.99 0.65 8.98
N LEU A 50 -10.98 -0.14 8.60
CA LEU A 50 -9.83 -0.41 9.44
C LEU A 50 -9.08 0.86 9.82
N MET A 51 -8.75 1.70 8.83
CA MET A 51 -7.98 2.92 9.07
C MET A 51 -8.75 3.89 9.98
N ASN A 52 -10.05 4.04 9.77
CA ASN A 52 -10.88 4.86 10.65
C ASN A 52 -10.89 4.35 12.09
N ARG A 53 -10.89 3.03 12.30
CA ARG A 53 -10.80 2.44 13.65
C ARG A 53 -9.46 2.68 14.30
N LEU A 54 -8.38 2.47 13.55
CA LEU A 54 -7.02 2.68 14.05
C LEU A 54 -6.78 4.13 14.43
N PHE A 55 -7.17 5.08 13.58
CA PHE A 55 -7.00 6.52 13.87
C PHE A 55 -7.92 7.03 14.99
N LYS A 56 -9.06 6.41 15.23
CA LYS A 56 -9.92 6.75 16.36
C LYS A 56 -9.40 6.26 17.71
N GLY A 57 -8.36 5.43 17.72
CA GLY A 57 -7.78 4.89 18.94
C GLY A 57 -8.64 3.82 19.64
N ASN A 58 -9.66 3.28 18.96
CA ASN A 58 -10.59 2.31 19.55
C ASN A 58 -10.05 0.86 19.58
N ALA A 59 -8.83 0.65 19.10
CA ALA A 59 -8.30 -0.69 18.86
C ALA A 59 -7.10 -1.05 19.75
N ASN A 60 -6.80 -0.27 20.79
CA ASN A 60 -5.57 -0.40 21.58
C ASN A 60 -4.28 -0.41 20.71
N VAL A 61 -4.33 0.26 19.58
CA VAL A 61 -3.21 0.45 18.68
C VAL A 61 -2.95 1.94 18.57
N GLU A 62 -1.73 2.35 18.84
CA GLU A 62 -1.27 3.71 18.65
C GLU A 62 -0.45 3.79 17.36
N ILE A 63 -0.78 4.76 16.52
CA ILE A 63 -0.04 5.04 15.30
C ILE A 63 0.68 6.37 15.47
N THR A 64 2.00 6.32 15.38
CA THR A 64 2.85 7.52 15.34
C THR A 64 3.57 7.58 14.01
N VAL A 65 3.61 8.75 13.41
CA VAL A 65 4.29 9.01 12.14
C VAL A 65 5.40 10.02 12.40
N ASP A 66 6.62 9.66 12.01
CA ASP A 66 7.76 10.58 12.11
C ASP A 66 7.48 11.83 11.26
N PRO A 67 7.71 13.05 11.80
CA PRO A 67 7.52 14.29 11.04
C PRO A 67 8.34 14.38 9.75
N LEU A 68 9.41 13.61 9.61
CA LEU A 68 10.20 13.52 8.39
C LEU A 68 9.54 12.70 7.28
N CYS A 69 8.50 11.91 7.60
CA CYS A 69 7.69 11.18 6.62
C CYS A 69 6.69 12.09 5.90
N THR A 70 7.18 13.19 5.33
CA THR A 70 6.37 14.27 4.75
C THR A 70 5.43 13.78 3.66
N ASN A 71 5.85 12.84 2.83
CA ASN A 71 5.01 12.30 1.75
C ASN A 71 3.80 11.52 2.30
N LEU A 72 4.00 10.72 3.35
CA LEU A 72 2.91 10.00 4.01
C LEU A 72 1.93 10.97 4.70
N ILE A 73 2.46 11.98 5.37
CA ILE A 73 1.67 13.03 6.02
C ILE A 73 0.84 13.78 4.98
N ASN A 74 1.44 14.17 3.86
CA ASN A 74 0.74 14.83 2.75
C ASN A 74 -0.37 13.96 2.17
N ASP A 75 -0.12 12.65 2.01
CA ASP A 75 -1.16 11.74 1.57
C ASP A 75 -2.37 11.75 2.53
N PHE A 76 -2.15 11.69 3.84
CA PHE A 76 -3.23 11.70 4.82
C PHE A 76 -3.97 13.06 4.89
N GLU A 77 -3.27 14.16 4.68
CA GLU A 77 -3.88 15.49 4.74
C GLU A 77 -4.66 15.87 3.47
N TYR A 78 -4.17 15.46 2.30
CA TYR A 78 -4.67 15.96 1.02
C TYR A 78 -5.39 14.93 0.16
N LEU A 79 -5.31 13.65 0.49
CA LEU A 79 -6.02 12.62 -0.27
C LEU A 79 -7.51 12.67 0.04
N LYS A 80 -8.33 12.86 -1.01
CA LYS A 80 -9.79 13.00 -0.89
C LYS A 80 -10.50 11.73 -1.35
N GLU A 81 -11.67 11.49 -0.80
CA GLU A 81 -12.57 10.43 -1.27
C GLU A 81 -13.11 10.76 -2.67
N ASP A 82 -13.29 9.73 -3.51
CA ASP A 82 -13.75 9.86 -4.89
C ASP A 82 -15.28 9.74 -5.05
N GLY A 83 -16.01 9.60 -3.96
CA GLY A 83 -17.46 9.41 -3.96
C GLY A 83 -17.91 7.94 -4.09
N ASN A 84 -17.02 7.03 -4.47
CA ASN A 84 -17.27 5.59 -4.57
C ASN A 84 -16.61 4.79 -3.41
N GLY A 85 -16.13 5.51 -2.40
CA GLY A 85 -15.42 4.91 -1.28
C GLY A 85 -13.93 4.65 -1.54
N GLY A 86 -13.42 5.01 -2.71
CA GLY A 86 -12.02 5.02 -3.05
C GLY A 86 -11.36 6.37 -2.81
N TYR A 87 -10.15 6.53 -3.27
CA TYR A 87 -9.40 7.78 -3.16
C TYR A 87 -9.20 8.44 -4.52
N LYS A 88 -9.42 9.74 -4.56
CA LYS A 88 -9.15 10.58 -5.72
C LYS A 88 -7.65 10.87 -5.79
N LYS A 89 -6.97 10.22 -6.72
CA LYS A 89 -5.53 10.35 -6.90
C LYS A 89 -5.21 11.30 -8.04
N PRO A 90 -4.81 12.54 -7.75
CA PRO A 90 -4.46 13.50 -8.80
C PRO A 90 -3.24 13.01 -9.57
N LYS A 91 -3.31 13.12 -10.89
CA LYS A 91 -2.19 12.78 -11.77
C LYS A 91 -1.42 14.04 -12.16
N THR A 92 -0.14 13.86 -12.39
CA THR A 92 0.75 14.86 -12.97
C THR A 92 1.59 14.20 -14.05
N THR A 93 2.23 15.04 -14.88
CA THR A 93 3.08 14.56 -15.97
C THR A 93 4.50 15.01 -15.74
N ASP A 94 5.43 14.08 -15.87
CA ASP A 94 6.86 14.40 -15.85
C ASP A 94 7.22 15.25 -17.09
N PRO A 95 7.73 16.48 -16.92
CA PRO A 95 8.05 17.35 -18.03
C PRO A 95 9.18 16.81 -18.92
N ASN A 96 10.04 15.95 -18.41
CA ASN A 96 11.19 15.42 -19.15
C ASN A 96 10.82 14.17 -19.96
N THR A 97 9.97 13.31 -19.44
CA THR A 97 9.63 12.02 -20.05
C THR A 97 8.24 11.97 -20.64
N GLY A 98 7.37 12.93 -20.31
CA GLY A 98 5.94 12.91 -20.69
C GLY A 98 5.13 11.82 -19.98
N ALA A 99 5.72 11.06 -19.07
CA ALA A 99 5.04 10.00 -18.34
C ALA A 99 4.05 10.58 -17.32
N SER A 100 2.84 10.05 -17.31
CA SER A 100 1.83 10.41 -16.31
C SER A 100 1.95 9.52 -15.08
N PHE A 101 1.92 10.12 -13.89
CA PHE A 101 1.96 9.40 -12.62
C PHE A 101 1.03 10.03 -11.58
N GLU A 102 0.65 9.24 -10.59
CA GLU A 102 -0.16 9.70 -9.46
C GLU A 102 0.71 10.53 -8.51
N LYS A 103 0.26 11.74 -8.19
CA LYS A 103 0.97 12.68 -7.31
C LYS A 103 0.86 12.32 -5.82
N LEU A 104 -0.26 11.72 -5.43
CA LEU A 104 -0.58 11.36 -4.04
C LEU A 104 -1.08 9.92 -3.98
N GLY A 105 -0.98 9.31 -2.81
CA GLY A 105 -1.61 8.04 -2.50
C GLY A 105 -0.68 6.84 -2.50
N HIS A 106 0.56 6.95 -2.96
CA HIS A 106 1.48 5.82 -2.98
C HIS A 106 1.97 5.43 -1.58
N HIS A 107 2.31 6.41 -0.76
CA HIS A 107 2.80 6.18 0.60
C HIS A 107 1.68 5.71 1.52
N SER A 108 0.50 6.31 1.41
CA SER A 108 -0.68 5.86 2.15
C SER A 108 -1.15 4.47 1.74
N ASP A 109 -1.09 4.10 0.46
CA ASP A 109 -1.39 2.74 0.03
C ASP A 109 -0.46 1.71 0.68
N CYS A 110 0.85 1.96 0.69
CA CYS A 110 1.81 1.08 1.35
C CYS A 110 1.52 0.95 2.85
N PHE A 111 1.25 2.06 3.51
CA PHE A 111 0.91 2.10 4.93
C PHE A 111 -0.39 1.33 5.22
N VAL A 112 -1.43 1.57 4.43
CA VAL A 112 -2.72 0.89 4.58
C VAL A 112 -2.61 -0.61 4.34
N TYR A 113 -1.82 -1.06 3.38
CA TYR A 113 -1.57 -2.48 3.15
C TYR A 113 -0.85 -3.13 4.34
N LEU A 114 0.13 -2.44 4.91
CA LEU A 114 0.81 -2.89 6.13
C LEU A 114 -0.17 -3.02 7.30
N CYS A 115 -1.00 -2.02 7.52
CA CYS A 115 -2.01 -2.04 8.57
C CYS A 115 -3.04 -3.15 8.35
N TYR A 116 -3.53 -3.30 7.13
CA TYR A 116 -4.51 -4.33 6.81
C TYR A 116 -3.97 -5.72 7.07
N GLN A 117 -2.74 -6.00 6.64
CA GLN A 117 -2.09 -7.29 6.83
C GLN A 117 -1.92 -7.67 8.31
N ASN A 118 -1.73 -6.69 9.17
CA ASN A 118 -1.48 -6.93 10.59
C ASN A 118 -2.71 -6.79 11.47
N PHE A 119 -3.73 -6.03 11.07
CA PHE A 119 -4.87 -5.65 11.90
C PHE A 119 -6.23 -5.94 11.26
N GLU A 120 -6.30 -6.71 10.18
CA GLU A 120 -7.55 -7.08 9.51
C GLU A 120 -8.60 -7.67 10.46
N TYR A 121 -8.14 -8.40 11.48
CA TYR A 121 -9.01 -8.99 12.49
C TYR A 121 -9.85 -7.96 13.24
N LEU A 122 -9.46 -6.69 13.26
CA LEU A 122 -10.23 -5.61 13.89
C LEU A 122 -11.45 -5.17 13.07
N ILE A 123 -11.57 -5.57 11.81
CA ILE A 123 -12.72 -5.22 10.97
C ILE A 123 -13.99 -5.95 11.42
N ASN A 124 -13.84 -7.19 11.88
CA ASN A 124 -14.93 -8.13 12.12
C ASN A 124 -15.53 -8.05 13.53
N TYR A 125 -15.11 -7.10 14.34
CA TYR A 125 -15.60 -6.93 15.72
C TYR A 125 -16.65 -5.80 15.79
N GLU A 126 -17.75 -5.98 15.11
CA GLU A 126 -18.97 -5.21 15.34
C GLU A 126 -20.08 -6.09 15.86
#